data_374c1957777b8fac21ea7b405ab854f6
#
_entry.id   374c1957777b8fac21ea7b405ab854f6
#
_cell.length_a   1.000
_cell.length_b   1.000
_cell.length_c   1.000
_cell.angle_alpha   90.00
_cell.angle_beta   90.00
_cell.angle_gamma   90.00
#
_symmetry.space_group_name_H-M   'P 1'
#
loop_
_entity.id
_entity.type
_entity.pdbx_description
1 polymer ?
#
loop_
_entity_poly.entity_id
_entity_poly.type
_entity_poly.pdbx_seq_one_letter_code
_entity_poly.pdbx_strand_id
1 'polypeptide(L)'
;GKEKEFLSNSEAARWLLYLNGYDDTSAKPKEKGLPSPGTGWLGKLGLIYADGNNLFETLMLNLVLVNISDKECWDSPKPVWEAETVKGAERTEIAVPSNQAELLTVQSRRILLKKEEQGVSGYYVLGGDFFPKEAAYMEQMTVWKRYEPKGNAAPYYQPRRHLPEKQMWRDFSNLVISDQENRTPGVLEWVAWLKDKKMIDKKKIICFKTASVQYGDKDFFVKDVLGDYLEFHTDLLTANGKKLVRIIREEI
;
A
#
# COMPACT_ATOMS: atom_id res chain seq x y z
N GLY A 1 -7.42 -1.17 34.08
CA GLY A 1 -6.04 -1.59 34.04
C GLY A 1 -5.16 -0.37 34.29
N LYS A 2 -4.02 -0.52 34.98
CA LYS A 2 -3.04 0.57 35.08
C LYS A 2 -2.57 0.93 33.68
N GLU A 3 -2.57 2.20 33.35
CA GLU A 3 -1.96 2.70 32.13
C GLU A 3 -0.48 2.31 32.14
N LYS A 4 -0.02 1.83 30.99
CA LYS A 4 1.37 1.42 30.83
C LYS A 4 2.22 2.66 30.60
N GLU A 5 3.11 2.97 31.51
CA GLU A 5 3.96 4.17 31.44
C GLU A 5 5.07 4.06 30.39
N PHE A 6 5.54 2.83 30.09
CA PHE A 6 6.64 2.59 29.16
C PHE A 6 6.28 1.45 28.19
N LEU A 7 6.69 1.61 26.94
CA LEU A 7 6.67 0.55 25.94
C LEU A 7 8.05 -0.07 25.82
N SER A 8 8.09 -1.39 25.61
CA SER A 8 9.34 -2.05 25.20
C SER A 8 9.75 -1.61 23.80
N ASN A 9 11.00 -1.81 23.40
CA ASN A 9 11.47 -1.46 22.05
C ASN A 9 10.65 -2.17 20.96
N SER A 10 10.26 -3.43 21.18
CA SER A 10 9.45 -4.19 20.21
C SER A 10 8.01 -3.67 20.09
N GLU A 11 7.42 -3.21 21.18
CA GLU A 11 6.11 -2.56 21.15
C GLU A 11 6.18 -1.20 20.44
N ALA A 12 7.18 -0.39 20.77
CA ALA A 12 7.41 0.90 20.12
C ALA A 12 7.65 0.72 18.60
N ALA A 13 8.40 -0.29 18.18
CA ALA A 13 8.59 -0.59 16.75
C ALA A 13 7.26 -0.91 16.04
N ARG A 14 6.37 -1.71 16.65
CA ARG A 14 5.04 -1.98 16.09
C ARG A 14 4.19 -0.71 16.00
N TRP A 15 4.27 0.17 17.01
CA TRP A 15 3.58 1.46 16.97
C TRP A 15 4.12 2.39 15.87
N LEU A 16 5.44 2.40 15.61
CA LEU A 16 6.02 3.16 14.49
C LEU A 16 5.44 2.71 13.15
N LEU A 17 5.34 1.39 12.92
CA LEU A 17 4.74 0.84 11.69
C LEU A 17 3.27 1.23 11.57
N TYR A 18 2.52 1.11 12.67
CA TYR A 18 1.11 1.50 12.70
C TYR A 18 0.90 2.98 12.39
N LEU A 19 1.63 3.86 13.07
CA LEU A 19 1.50 5.31 12.87
C LEU A 19 1.88 5.73 11.45
N ASN A 20 2.96 5.18 10.88
CA ASN A 20 3.32 5.47 9.50
C ASN A 20 2.29 4.91 8.50
N GLY A 21 1.75 3.72 8.76
CA GLY A 21 0.84 3.06 7.85
C GLY A 21 -0.61 3.53 7.96
N TYR A 22 -1.12 3.69 9.16
CA TYR A 22 -2.57 3.78 9.39
C TYR A 22 -3.03 4.94 10.27
N ASP A 23 -2.14 5.84 10.68
CA ASP A 23 -2.54 7.00 11.49
C ASP A 23 -3.61 7.85 10.79
N ASP A 24 -4.48 8.47 11.55
CA ASP A 24 -5.61 9.28 11.05
C ASP A 24 -5.19 10.69 10.59
N THR A 25 -6.16 11.50 10.16
CA THR A 25 -5.94 12.89 9.75
C THR A 25 -6.05 13.90 10.88
N SER A 26 -6.17 13.46 12.13
CA SER A 26 -6.22 14.38 13.27
C SER A 26 -5.03 15.35 13.26
N ALA A 27 -5.27 16.57 13.76
CA ALA A 27 -4.30 17.66 13.66
C ALA A 27 -2.93 17.27 14.22
N LYS A 28 -1.91 17.37 13.39
CA LYS A 28 -0.50 17.11 13.75
C LYS A 28 0.35 18.35 13.47
N PRO A 29 1.36 18.63 14.28
CA PRO A 29 2.33 19.67 13.97
C PRO A 29 2.93 19.47 12.59
N LYS A 30 3.15 20.54 11.88
CA LYS A 30 3.80 20.54 10.55
C LYS A 30 4.64 21.79 10.40
N GLU A 31 5.63 21.75 9.54
CA GLU A 31 6.39 22.92 9.13
C GLU A 31 5.48 23.94 8.46
N LYS A 32 5.80 25.23 8.65
CA LYS A 32 5.06 26.33 8.05
C LYS A 32 5.12 26.25 6.52
N GLY A 33 3.97 26.32 5.88
CA GLY A 33 3.86 26.25 4.41
C GLY A 33 3.69 24.84 3.86
N LEU A 34 3.85 23.80 4.67
CA LEU A 34 3.66 22.42 4.21
C LEU A 34 2.19 21.98 4.29
N PRO A 35 1.77 21.05 3.42
CA PRO A 35 0.43 20.48 3.47
C PRO A 35 0.20 19.66 4.74
N SER A 36 -1.05 19.46 5.11
CA SER A 36 -1.41 18.52 6.16
C SER A 36 -1.04 17.10 5.75
N PRO A 37 -0.53 16.26 6.68
CA PRO A 37 -0.01 14.94 6.32
C PRO A 37 -1.07 13.95 5.80
N GLY A 38 -2.35 14.18 6.03
CA GLY A 38 -3.41 13.22 5.67
C GLY A 38 -3.32 11.93 6.50
N THR A 39 -3.98 10.87 6.08
CA THR A 39 -3.86 9.52 6.66
C THR A 39 -2.49 8.91 6.40
N GLY A 40 -2.09 7.94 7.21
CA GLY A 40 -0.91 7.12 6.95
C GLY A 40 -0.98 6.44 5.57
N TRP A 41 0.18 6.12 5.00
CA TRP A 41 0.26 5.67 3.61
C TRP A 41 -0.60 4.44 3.31
N LEU A 42 -0.53 3.39 4.15
CA LEU A 42 -1.32 2.16 3.95
C LEU A 42 -2.82 2.38 4.15
N GLY A 43 -3.19 3.31 5.03
CA GLY A 43 -4.59 3.69 5.24
C GLY A 43 -5.25 4.38 4.04
N LYS A 44 -4.45 4.88 3.09
CA LYS A 44 -4.95 5.43 1.82
C LYS A 44 -5.26 4.34 0.80
N LEU A 45 -4.73 3.14 0.98
CA LEU A 45 -4.77 2.05 0.01
C LEU A 45 -5.95 1.11 0.27
N GLY A 46 -6.38 0.41 -0.76
CA GLY A 46 -7.12 -0.84 -0.65
C GLY A 46 -6.13 -2.00 -0.69
N LEU A 47 -5.38 -2.20 0.42
CA LEU A 47 -4.25 -3.10 0.48
C LEU A 47 -4.65 -4.53 0.14
N ILE A 48 -3.94 -5.13 -0.84
CA ILE A 48 -4.10 -6.51 -1.29
C ILE A 48 -2.73 -7.16 -1.30
N TYR A 49 -2.62 -8.34 -0.71
CA TYR A 49 -1.40 -9.14 -0.72
C TYR A 49 -1.69 -10.60 -1.01
N ALA A 50 -0.72 -11.29 -1.59
CA ALA A 50 -0.79 -12.73 -1.83
C ALA A 50 -0.36 -13.48 -0.57
N ASP A 51 -1.17 -14.46 -0.14
CA ASP A 51 -0.88 -15.31 1.00
C ASP A 51 -0.33 -16.64 0.52
N GLY A 52 0.84 -17.02 1.01
CA GLY A 52 1.50 -18.29 0.72
C GLY A 52 1.26 -19.32 1.82
N ASN A 53 1.75 -20.55 1.62
CA ASN A 53 1.62 -21.62 2.59
C ASN A 53 2.48 -21.42 3.85
N ASN A 54 3.43 -20.51 3.79
CA ASN A 54 4.31 -20.12 4.91
C ASN A 54 4.81 -18.68 4.69
N LEU A 55 5.48 -18.13 5.70
CA LEU A 55 5.97 -16.76 5.67
C LEU A 55 6.93 -16.49 4.50
N PHE A 56 7.83 -17.42 4.20
CA PHE A 56 8.78 -17.27 3.09
C PHE A 56 8.03 -17.15 1.75
N GLU A 57 7.09 -18.04 1.49
CA GLU A 57 6.29 -18.00 0.27
C GLU A 57 5.46 -16.71 0.20
N THR A 58 4.84 -16.30 1.29
CA THR A 58 4.11 -15.03 1.36
C THR A 58 5.02 -13.85 1.01
N LEU A 59 6.21 -13.77 1.59
CA LEU A 59 7.16 -12.69 1.28
C LEU A 59 7.57 -12.70 -0.19
N MET A 60 7.87 -13.86 -0.77
CA MET A 60 8.28 -13.98 -2.18
C MET A 60 7.15 -13.63 -3.16
N LEU A 61 5.92 -13.98 -2.85
CA LEU A 61 4.76 -13.64 -3.67
C LEU A 61 4.45 -12.12 -3.67
N ASN A 62 4.89 -11.40 -2.66
CA ASN A 62 4.68 -9.95 -2.53
C ASN A 62 5.95 -9.12 -2.80
N LEU A 63 7.10 -9.76 -3.03
CA LEU A 63 8.34 -9.10 -3.38
C LEU A 63 8.34 -8.76 -4.88
N VAL A 64 7.61 -7.73 -5.26
CA VAL A 64 7.50 -7.29 -6.65
C VAL A 64 8.80 -6.64 -7.10
N LEU A 65 9.60 -7.37 -7.87
CA LEU A 65 10.92 -6.92 -8.35
C LEU A 65 10.87 -6.19 -9.70
N VAL A 66 9.70 -6.11 -10.30
CA VAL A 66 9.51 -5.48 -11.62
C VAL A 66 8.63 -4.27 -11.48
N ASN A 67 9.09 -3.14 -12.00
CA ASN A 67 8.28 -1.94 -12.10
C ASN A 67 7.11 -2.18 -13.07
N ILE A 68 5.88 -1.91 -12.64
CA ILE A 68 4.69 -2.15 -13.44
C ILE A 68 4.64 -1.24 -14.67
N SER A 69 5.16 -0.02 -14.56
CA SER A 69 5.02 1.00 -15.61
C SER A 69 5.81 0.66 -16.86
N ASP A 70 7.03 0.19 -16.71
CA ASP A 70 7.99 -0.10 -17.79
C ASP A 70 8.40 -1.57 -17.86
N LYS A 71 8.02 -2.38 -16.86
CA LYS A 71 8.38 -3.80 -16.72
C LYS A 71 9.87 -4.06 -16.57
N GLU A 72 10.62 -3.05 -16.21
CA GLU A 72 12.03 -3.17 -15.87
C GLU A 72 12.18 -3.57 -14.39
N CYS A 73 13.32 -4.17 -14.06
CA CYS A 73 13.63 -4.45 -12.66
C CYS A 73 13.83 -3.16 -11.90
N TRP A 74 13.32 -3.13 -10.67
CA TRP A 74 13.62 -2.03 -9.75
C TRP A 74 15.12 -1.90 -9.53
N ASP A 75 15.58 -0.67 -9.34
CA ASP A 75 16.93 -0.38 -8.92
C ASP A 75 17.27 -1.01 -7.55
N SER A 76 18.51 -0.97 -7.16
CA SER A 76 18.99 -1.55 -5.89
C SER A 76 18.15 -1.06 -4.71
N PRO A 77 17.65 -1.96 -3.85
CA PRO A 77 16.79 -1.59 -2.74
C PRO A 77 17.53 -0.67 -1.76
N LYS A 78 17.00 0.53 -1.57
CA LYS A 78 17.53 1.53 -0.65
C LYS A 78 16.38 2.11 0.18
N PRO A 79 16.12 1.58 1.37
CA PRO A 79 15.07 2.10 2.23
C PRO A 79 15.39 3.52 2.69
N VAL A 80 14.34 4.29 3.00
CA VAL A 80 14.47 5.73 3.33
C VAL A 80 15.38 5.99 4.53
N TRP A 81 15.47 5.07 5.49
CA TRP A 81 16.34 5.21 6.67
C TRP A 81 17.84 5.02 6.40
N GLU A 82 18.23 4.55 5.22
CA GLU A 82 19.63 4.50 4.78
C GLU A 82 20.07 5.79 4.07
N ALA A 83 19.21 6.79 3.96
CA ALA A 83 19.58 8.09 3.43
C ALA A 83 20.58 8.78 4.38
N GLU A 84 21.66 9.34 3.82
CA GLU A 84 22.74 9.96 4.59
C GLU A 84 22.29 11.15 5.46
N THR A 85 21.21 11.81 5.06
CA THR A 85 20.62 12.92 5.83
C THR A 85 19.11 12.88 5.74
N VAL A 86 18.45 12.61 6.87
CA VAL A 86 17.04 12.88 7.05
C VAL A 86 16.92 14.27 7.65
N LYS A 87 17.03 15.31 6.83
CA LYS A 87 16.74 16.67 7.31
C LYS A 87 15.24 16.84 7.36
N GLY A 88 14.74 16.92 8.59
CA GLY A 88 13.31 16.93 8.90
C GLY A 88 12.48 17.99 8.18
N ALA A 89 13.07 19.10 7.75
CA ALA A 89 12.37 20.24 7.16
C ALA A 89 12.41 20.31 5.62
N GLU A 90 13.28 19.55 4.96
CA GLU A 90 13.59 19.82 3.56
C GLU A 90 12.87 18.87 2.57
N ARG A 91 12.30 17.77 3.06
CA ARG A 91 11.74 16.75 2.19
C ARG A 91 10.30 16.44 2.54
N THR A 92 9.39 16.93 1.73
CA THR A 92 7.96 16.69 1.88
C THR A 92 7.37 15.94 0.69
N GLU A 93 8.04 16.01 -0.46
CA GLU A 93 7.62 15.33 -1.66
C GLU A 93 8.77 14.52 -2.22
N ILE A 94 8.54 13.22 -2.41
CA ILE A 94 9.46 12.31 -3.07
C ILE A 94 9.02 12.23 -4.53
N ALA A 95 9.81 12.77 -5.46
CA ALA A 95 9.40 12.95 -6.85
C ALA A 95 8.96 11.64 -7.52
N VAL A 96 9.80 10.61 -7.48
CA VAL A 96 9.48 9.26 -7.99
C VAL A 96 10.22 8.26 -7.11
N PRO A 97 9.58 7.17 -6.64
CA PRO A 97 10.30 6.13 -5.94
C PRO A 97 11.26 5.43 -6.92
N SER A 98 12.53 5.37 -6.57
CA SER A 98 13.56 4.72 -7.39
C SER A 98 13.58 3.20 -7.22
N ASN A 99 13.01 2.72 -6.14
CA ASN A 99 12.96 1.31 -5.81
C ASN A 99 11.80 0.99 -4.85
N GLN A 100 11.48 -0.29 -4.72
CA GLN A 100 10.38 -0.73 -3.89
C GLN A 100 10.63 -0.48 -2.39
N ALA A 101 11.87 -0.56 -1.93
CA ALA A 101 12.19 -0.29 -0.53
C ALA A 101 11.91 1.18 -0.17
N GLU A 102 12.25 2.12 -1.02
CA GLU A 102 11.90 3.54 -0.85
C GLU A 102 10.38 3.72 -0.80
N LEU A 103 9.66 3.10 -1.73
CA LEU A 103 8.19 3.17 -1.80
C LEU A 103 7.52 2.65 -0.51
N LEU A 104 7.97 1.50 -0.01
CA LEU A 104 7.37 0.85 1.17
C LEU A 104 7.82 1.44 2.51
N THR A 105 8.91 2.20 2.52
CA THR A 105 9.46 2.79 3.73
C THR A 105 9.29 4.30 3.83
N VAL A 106 8.45 4.89 2.97
CA VAL A 106 8.13 6.31 3.03
C VAL A 106 7.64 6.70 4.43
N GLN A 107 8.27 7.73 4.99
CA GLN A 107 7.94 8.21 6.32
C GLN A 107 6.79 9.22 6.26
N SER A 108 5.57 8.74 6.10
CA SER A 108 4.36 9.58 6.09
C SER A 108 4.14 10.29 7.44
N ARG A 109 4.81 9.84 8.47
CA ARG A 109 4.96 10.48 9.78
C ARG A 109 6.44 10.49 10.16
N ARG A 110 6.96 11.65 10.54
CA ARG A 110 8.28 11.78 11.13
C ARG A 110 8.14 11.68 12.63
N ILE A 111 8.63 10.57 13.18
CA ILE A 111 8.42 10.20 14.57
C ILE A 111 9.77 10.11 15.27
N LEU A 112 9.91 10.86 16.36
CA LEU A 112 11.04 10.77 17.28
C LEU A 112 10.58 10.14 18.59
N LEU A 113 11.08 8.96 18.93
CA LEU A 113 10.77 8.28 20.18
C LEU A 113 11.49 8.94 21.36
N LYS A 114 10.76 9.16 22.43
CA LYS A 114 11.33 9.56 23.71
C LYS A 114 11.74 8.31 24.47
N LYS A 115 13.05 7.99 24.41
CA LYS A 115 13.62 6.78 25.02
C LYS A 115 14.22 7.12 26.39
N GLU A 116 13.90 6.29 27.39
CA GLU A 116 14.41 6.32 28.75
C GLU A 116 15.01 4.95 29.12
N GLU A 117 15.60 4.81 30.31
CA GLU A 117 16.21 3.55 30.74
C GLU A 117 15.20 2.38 30.79
N GLN A 118 13.97 2.65 31.23
CA GLN A 118 12.89 1.66 31.36
C GLN A 118 12.20 1.31 30.03
N GLY A 119 12.43 2.08 28.97
CA GLY A 119 11.79 1.91 27.68
C GLY A 119 11.42 3.20 27.00
N VAL A 120 10.38 3.16 26.15
CA VAL A 120 9.87 4.34 25.43
C VAL A 120 8.69 4.93 26.20
N SER A 121 8.81 6.16 26.66
CA SER A 121 7.79 6.88 27.45
C SER A 121 6.85 7.75 26.59
N GLY A 122 7.18 7.97 25.33
CA GLY A 122 6.37 8.79 24.44
C GLY A 122 7.02 9.00 23.09
N TYR A 123 6.44 9.91 22.30
CA TYR A 123 6.98 10.26 20.98
C TYR A 123 6.63 11.69 20.60
N TYR A 124 7.43 12.26 19.71
CA TYR A 124 7.12 13.48 18.99
C TYR A 124 6.78 13.13 17.55
N VAL A 125 5.78 13.77 16.96
CA VAL A 125 5.34 13.51 15.60
C VAL A 125 5.22 14.81 14.81
N LEU A 126 5.71 14.78 13.57
CA LEU A 126 5.52 15.81 12.56
C LEU A 126 4.91 15.19 11.30
N GLY A 127 4.31 16.02 10.46
CA GLY A 127 3.93 15.63 9.10
C GLY A 127 5.16 15.14 8.34
N GLY A 128 4.99 14.08 7.57
CA GLY A 128 6.08 13.40 6.89
C GLY A 128 6.11 13.61 5.38
N ASP A 129 6.78 12.72 4.69
CA ASP A 129 6.95 12.73 3.25
C ASP A 129 5.75 12.09 2.54
N PHE A 130 5.56 12.42 1.28
CA PHE A 130 4.53 11.81 0.42
C PHE A 130 5.01 11.77 -1.04
N PHE A 131 4.45 10.86 -1.80
CA PHE A 131 4.67 10.84 -3.24
C PHE A 131 3.66 11.74 -3.96
N PRO A 132 4.05 12.41 -5.06
CA PRO A 132 3.10 13.10 -5.92
C PRO A 132 2.10 12.10 -6.51
N LYS A 133 0.92 12.57 -6.88
CA LYS A 133 -0.15 11.71 -7.39
C LYS A 133 0.29 10.92 -8.62
N GLU A 134 1.11 11.50 -9.46
CA GLU A 134 1.64 10.91 -10.69
C GLU A 134 2.55 9.70 -10.43
N ALA A 135 3.27 9.70 -9.31
CA ALA A 135 4.16 8.61 -8.92
C ALA A 135 3.51 7.62 -7.95
N ALA A 136 2.45 8.03 -7.27
CA ALA A 136 1.83 7.23 -6.21
C ALA A 136 1.26 5.89 -6.72
N TYR A 137 0.81 5.80 -7.98
CA TYR A 137 0.31 4.56 -8.57
C TYR A 137 1.39 3.49 -8.80
N MET A 138 2.65 3.78 -8.55
CA MET A 138 3.73 2.79 -8.54
C MET A 138 3.64 1.86 -7.32
N GLU A 139 2.85 2.20 -6.32
CA GLU A 139 2.53 1.30 -5.23
C GLU A 139 1.83 0.04 -5.76
N GLN A 140 2.27 -1.14 -5.28
CA GLN A 140 2.01 -2.43 -5.91
C GLN A 140 0.82 -3.20 -5.31
N MET A 141 0.28 -2.75 -4.18
CA MET A 141 -0.64 -3.54 -3.36
C MET A 141 -2.07 -2.99 -3.36
N THR A 142 -2.46 -2.19 -4.36
CA THR A 142 -3.82 -1.64 -4.46
C THR A 142 -4.31 -1.60 -5.90
N VAL A 143 -5.64 -1.54 -6.07
CA VAL A 143 -6.27 -1.18 -7.35
C VAL A 143 -6.22 0.33 -7.50
N TRP A 144 -5.74 0.81 -8.63
CA TRP A 144 -5.72 2.23 -8.98
C TRP A 144 -6.86 2.56 -9.92
N LYS A 145 -7.72 3.50 -9.52
CA LYS A 145 -8.84 3.99 -10.32
C LYS A 145 -8.52 5.34 -10.91
N ARG A 146 -8.79 5.51 -12.20
CA ARG A 146 -8.69 6.81 -12.88
C ARG A 146 -9.71 7.79 -12.30
N TYR A 147 -9.26 8.99 -12.06
CA TYR A 147 -10.08 10.10 -11.58
C TYR A 147 -9.95 11.28 -12.55
N GLU A 148 -11.09 11.80 -12.97
CA GLU A 148 -11.16 13.00 -13.78
C GLU A 148 -11.60 14.18 -12.90
N PRO A 149 -10.68 15.09 -12.60
CA PRO A 149 -11.02 16.25 -11.79
C PRO A 149 -11.94 17.20 -12.56
N LYS A 150 -12.76 17.96 -11.83
CA LYS A 150 -13.56 19.02 -12.43
C LYS A 150 -12.67 20.15 -12.95
N GLY A 151 -12.98 20.70 -14.12
CA GLY A 151 -12.21 21.78 -14.76
C GLY A 151 -11.11 21.27 -15.68
N ASN A 152 -10.02 22.05 -15.84
CA ASN A 152 -8.96 21.76 -16.82
C ASN A 152 -7.77 20.98 -16.26
N ALA A 153 -7.89 20.39 -15.06
CA ALA A 153 -6.81 19.60 -14.49
C ALA A 153 -6.71 18.23 -15.17
N ALA A 154 -5.48 17.74 -15.37
CA ALA A 154 -5.25 16.44 -16.01
C ALA A 154 -5.81 15.29 -15.17
N PRO A 155 -6.32 14.22 -15.79
CA PRO A 155 -6.71 13.00 -15.11
C PRO A 155 -5.52 12.38 -14.35
N TYR A 156 -5.81 11.76 -13.21
CA TYR A 156 -4.82 11.06 -12.42
C TYR A 156 -5.41 9.80 -11.79
N TYR A 157 -4.54 8.90 -11.27
CA TYR A 157 -5.00 7.69 -10.61
C TYR A 157 -5.07 7.87 -9.09
N GLN A 158 -6.09 7.27 -8.47
CA GLN A 158 -6.28 7.22 -7.03
C GLN A 158 -6.37 5.77 -6.57
N PRO A 159 -5.90 5.45 -5.37
CA PRO A 159 -6.08 4.12 -4.80
C PRO A 159 -7.56 3.88 -4.49
N ARG A 160 -8.01 2.68 -4.76
CA ARG A 160 -9.37 2.25 -4.46
C ARG A 160 -9.40 1.57 -3.10
N ARG A 161 -9.89 2.27 -2.08
CA ARG A 161 -10.08 1.71 -0.74
C ARG A 161 -11.16 0.63 -0.75
N HIS A 162 -11.02 -0.37 0.12
CA HIS A 162 -12.08 -1.34 0.37
C HIS A 162 -13.25 -0.70 1.12
N LEU A 163 -14.45 -1.20 0.82
CA LEU A 163 -15.68 -0.80 1.47
C LEU A 163 -16.21 -1.99 2.29
N PRO A 164 -16.67 -1.79 3.55
CA PRO A 164 -17.17 -2.88 4.39
C PRO A 164 -18.33 -3.66 3.75
N GLU A 165 -19.14 -2.95 2.97
CA GLU A 165 -20.33 -3.50 2.32
C GLU A 165 -20.00 -4.27 1.05
N LYS A 166 -18.73 -4.22 0.60
CA LYS A 166 -18.33 -4.77 -0.69
C LYS A 166 -17.17 -5.75 -0.55
N GLN A 167 -17.50 -7.02 -0.62
CA GLN A 167 -16.51 -8.10 -0.61
C GLN A 167 -15.60 -8.07 -1.85
N MET A 168 -14.36 -8.55 -1.71
CA MET A 168 -13.35 -8.54 -2.77
C MET A 168 -13.81 -9.22 -4.06
N TRP A 169 -14.61 -10.28 -3.99
CA TRP A 169 -15.05 -11.00 -5.17
C TRP A 169 -15.91 -10.13 -6.12
N ARG A 170 -16.64 -9.14 -5.59
CA ARG A 170 -17.43 -8.20 -6.40
C ARG A 170 -16.59 -7.28 -7.25
N ASP A 171 -15.31 -7.13 -6.91
CA ASP A 171 -14.33 -6.34 -7.65
C ASP A 171 -13.33 -7.19 -8.42
N PHE A 172 -13.60 -8.50 -8.54
CA PHE A 172 -12.68 -9.47 -9.13
C PHE A 172 -12.17 -9.05 -10.53
N SER A 173 -13.04 -8.55 -11.38
CA SER A 173 -12.65 -8.09 -12.71
C SER A 173 -11.60 -6.96 -12.65
N ASN A 174 -11.73 -6.02 -11.73
CA ASN A 174 -10.77 -4.92 -11.55
C ASN A 174 -9.45 -5.36 -10.91
N LEU A 175 -9.46 -6.49 -10.19
CA LEU A 175 -8.24 -7.10 -9.67
C LEU A 175 -7.41 -7.75 -10.78
N VAL A 176 -8.07 -8.35 -11.77
CA VAL A 176 -7.42 -9.17 -12.80
C VAL A 176 -7.17 -8.41 -14.10
N ILE A 177 -8.02 -7.43 -14.44
CA ILE A 177 -7.99 -6.72 -15.71
C ILE A 177 -7.64 -5.24 -15.49
N SER A 178 -6.54 -4.80 -16.12
CA SER A 178 -6.27 -3.38 -16.32
C SER A 178 -6.95 -2.88 -17.59
N ASP A 179 -7.55 -1.71 -17.49
CA ASP A 179 -8.16 -0.98 -18.60
C ASP A 179 -7.85 0.53 -18.48
N GLN A 180 -8.55 1.38 -19.18
CA GLN A 180 -8.35 2.83 -19.11
C GLN A 180 -8.81 3.43 -17.77
N GLU A 181 -9.76 2.78 -17.10
CA GLU A 181 -10.35 3.25 -15.86
C GLU A 181 -9.65 2.71 -14.62
N ASN A 182 -9.10 1.49 -14.71
CA ASN A 182 -8.51 0.80 -13.58
C ASN A 182 -7.16 0.18 -13.93
N ARG A 183 -6.23 0.21 -12.97
CA ARG A 183 -5.00 -0.57 -13.01
C ARG A 183 -5.04 -1.63 -11.91
N THR A 184 -4.72 -2.85 -12.28
CA THR A 184 -4.63 -3.97 -11.33
C THR A 184 -3.48 -3.77 -10.36
N PRO A 185 -3.55 -4.35 -9.13
CA PRO A 185 -2.42 -4.35 -8.22
C PRO A 185 -1.21 -5.05 -8.83
N GLY A 186 -0.03 -4.48 -8.66
CA GLY A 186 1.20 -5.06 -9.19
C GLY A 186 1.55 -6.42 -8.62
N VAL A 187 1.12 -6.71 -7.40
CA VAL A 187 1.28 -8.03 -6.80
C VAL A 187 0.60 -9.14 -7.64
N LEU A 188 -0.57 -8.86 -8.24
CA LEU A 188 -1.22 -9.80 -9.14
C LEU A 188 -0.46 -9.97 -10.46
N GLU A 189 0.08 -8.88 -11.00
CA GLU A 189 0.93 -8.93 -12.20
C GLU A 189 2.24 -9.66 -11.93
N TRP A 190 2.81 -9.48 -10.75
CA TRP A 190 3.99 -10.22 -10.29
C TRP A 190 3.72 -11.73 -10.23
N VAL A 191 2.61 -12.14 -9.63
CA VAL A 191 2.20 -13.56 -9.59
C VAL A 191 1.98 -14.11 -11.01
N ALA A 192 1.38 -13.34 -11.90
CA ALA A 192 1.23 -13.72 -13.31
C ALA A 192 2.60 -13.90 -14.00
N TRP A 193 3.54 -13.01 -13.72
CA TRP A 193 4.91 -13.09 -14.23
C TRP A 193 5.65 -14.32 -13.68
N LEU A 194 5.58 -14.58 -12.37
CA LEU A 194 6.17 -15.78 -11.76
C LEU A 194 5.62 -17.07 -12.38
N LYS A 195 4.32 -17.08 -12.68
CA LYS A 195 3.69 -18.19 -13.37
C LYS A 195 4.20 -18.37 -14.81
N ASP A 196 4.29 -17.29 -15.58
CA ASP A 196 4.83 -17.29 -16.93
C ASP A 196 6.26 -17.83 -16.98
N LYS A 197 7.08 -17.44 -16.00
CA LYS A 197 8.45 -17.94 -15.81
C LYS A 197 8.54 -19.34 -15.21
N LYS A 198 7.41 -20.02 -14.96
CA LYS A 198 7.35 -21.37 -14.38
C LYS A 198 7.97 -21.49 -13.00
N MET A 199 8.00 -20.38 -12.24
CA MET A 199 8.51 -20.35 -10.87
C MET A 199 7.45 -20.77 -9.85
N ILE A 200 6.18 -20.80 -10.25
CA ILE A 200 5.07 -21.37 -9.48
C ILE A 200 4.32 -22.40 -10.30
N ASP A 201 3.71 -23.37 -9.61
CA ASP A 201 2.96 -24.46 -10.26
C ASP A 201 1.84 -23.89 -11.15
N LYS A 202 1.64 -24.53 -12.30
CA LYS A 202 0.59 -24.13 -13.26
C LYS A 202 -0.83 -24.22 -12.68
N LYS A 203 -1.05 -25.14 -11.76
CA LYS A 203 -2.37 -25.38 -11.14
C LYS A 203 -2.49 -24.71 -9.77
N LYS A 204 -1.54 -23.85 -9.38
CA LYS A 204 -1.57 -23.23 -8.06
C LYS A 204 -2.79 -22.33 -7.91
N ILE A 205 -3.52 -22.55 -6.83
CA ILE A 205 -4.48 -21.60 -6.28
C ILE A 205 -3.72 -20.69 -5.34
N ILE A 206 -3.93 -19.39 -5.44
CA ILE A 206 -3.38 -18.40 -4.52
C ILE A 206 -4.53 -17.69 -3.83
N CYS A 207 -4.38 -17.52 -2.53
CA CYS A 207 -5.23 -16.69 -1.71
C CYS A 207 -4.71 -15.24 -1.74
N PHE A 208 -5.53 -14.30 -2.17
CA PHE A 208 -5.28 -12.89 -2.02
C PHE A 208 -6.10 -12.37 -0.85
N LYS A 209 -5.46 -11.66 0.06
CA LYS A 209 -6.08 -11.12 1.27
C LYS A 209 -6.00 -9.60 1.26
N THR A 210 -6.91 -8.98 2.00
CA THR A 210 -6.85 -7.56 2.32
C THR A 210 -6.70 -7.34 3.81
N ALA A 211 -5.95 -6.30 4.17
CA ALA A 211 -5.87 -5.75 5.51
C ALA A 211 -5.99 -4.24 5.40
N SER A 212 -7.16 -3.71 5.64
CA SER A 212 -7.49 -2.30 5.46
C SER A 212 -8.17 -1.72 6.67
N VAL A 213 -8.15 -0.40 6.76
CA VAL A 213 -8.77 0.37 7.83
C VAL A 213 -9.89 1.22 7.24
N GLN A 214 -11.04 1.20 7.89
CA GLN A 214 -12.09 2.16 7.62
C GLN A 214 -11.94 3.35 8.58
N TYR A 215 -11.84 4.55 8.02
CA TYR A 215 -11.86 5.77 8.80
C TYR A 215 -13.27 6.36 8.90
N GLY A 216 -13.49 7.14 9.95
CA GLY A 216 -14.68 7.96 10.10
C GLY A 216 -14.69 9.19 9.21
N ASP A 217 -15.55 10.16 9.55
CA ASP A 217 -15.68 11.41 8.76
C ASP A 217 -14.31 12.09 8.60
N LYS A 218 -14.02 12.50 7.36
CA LYS A 218 -12.75 13.15 6.96
C LYS A 218 -11.49 12.40 7.40
N ASP A 219 -11.58 11.11 7.62
CA ASP A 219 -10.51 10.25 8.11
C ASP A 219 -9.95 10.65 9.51
N PHE A 220 -10.73 11.29 10.36
CA PHE A 220 -10.27 11.79 11.66
C PHE A 220 -10.04 10.72 12.73
N PHE A 221 -10.60 9.54 12.55
CA PHE A 221 -10.40 8.42 13.48
C PHE A 221 -10.58 7.09 12.76
N VAL A 222 -9.93 6.07 13.30
CA VAL A 222 -10.13 4.70 12.84
C VAL A 222 -11.49 4.20 13.35
N LYS A 223 -12.39 3.86 12.44
CA LYS A 223 -13.73 3.37 12.74
C LYS A 223 -13.76 1.86 12.86
N ASP A 224 -13.07 1.17 11.92
CA ASP A 224 -13.08 -0.28 11.84
C ASP A 224 -11.85 -0.80 11.11
N VAL A 225 -11.57 -2.10 11.25
CA VAL A 225 -10.54 -2.82 10.53
C VAL A 225 -11.21 -3.84 9.63
N LEU A 226 -10.84 -3.87 8.36
CA LEU A 226 -11.41 -4.72 7.35
C LEU A 226 -10.43 -5.83 6.97
N GLY A 227 -10.92 -7.06 7.00
CA GLY A 227 -10.24 -8.22 6.45
C GLY A 227 -11.17 -8.98 5.52
N ASP A 228 -10.66 -9.39 4.36
CA ASP A 228 -11.38 -10.22 3.40
C ASP A 228 -10.36 -11.05 2.61
N TYR A 229 -10.81 -12.05 1.90
CA TYR A 229 -9.94 -12.87 1.06
C TYR A 229 -10.65 -13.38 -0.20
N LEU A 230 -9.85 -13.72 -1.19
CA LEU A 230 -10.31 -14.28 -2.44
C LEU A 230 -9.30 -15.31 -2.95
N GLU A 231 -9.75 -16.52 -3.22
CA GLU A 231 -8.93 -17.59 -3.75
C GLU A 231 -9.30 -17.91 -5.19
N PHE A 232 -8.31 -18.02 -6.05
CA PHE A 232 -8.55 -18.43 -7.43
C PHE A 232 -7.30 -19.03 -8.09
N HIS A 233 -7.54 -19.74 -9.18
CA HIS A 233 -6.48 -20.30 -10.00
C HIS A 233 -5.67 -19.23 -10.69
N THR A 234 -4.34 -19.32 -10.59
CA THR A 234 -3.42 -18.40 -11.27
C THR A 234 -3.58 -18.38 -12.80
N ASP A 235 -4.27 -19.36 -13.38
CA ASP A 235 -4.63 -19.36 -14.81
C ASP A 235 -5.47 -18.14 -15.20
N LEU A 236 -6.29 -17.61 -14.30
CA LEU A 236 -7.09 -16.41 -14.55
C LEU A 236 -6.24 -15.14 -14.72
N LEU A 237 -5.00 -15.16 -14.28
CA LEU A 237 -4.05 -14.06 -14.48
C LEU A 237 -3.34 -14.11 -15.84
N THR A 238 -3.46 -15.21 -16.58
CA THR A 238 -2.90 -15.34 -17.93
C THR A 238 -3.72 -14.56 -18.97
N ALA A 239 -3.15 -14.34 -20.16
CA ALA A 239 -3.86 -13.67 -21.24
C ALA A 239 -5.20 -14.33 -21.59
N ASN A 240 -5.26 -15.68 -21.61
CA ASN A 240 -6.49 -16.41 -21.87
C ASN A 240 -7.49 -16.33 -20.71
N GLY A 241 -7.01 -16.41 -19.46
CA GLY A 241 -7.84 -16.23 -18.28
C GLY A 241 -8.45 -14.84 -18.21
N LYS A 242 -7.66 -13.81 -18.49
CA LYS A 242 -8.15 -12.41 -18.57
C LYS A 242 -9.24 -12.22 -19.64
N LYS A 243 -9.15 -12.93 -20.79
CA LYS A 243 -10.22 -12.92 -21.81
C LYS A 243 -11.52 -13.51 -21.24
N LEU A 244 -11.42 -14.64 -20.53
CA LEU A 244 -12.59 -15.27 -19.91
C LEU A 244 -13.25 -14.35 -18.88
N VAL A 245 -12.45 -13.69 -18.04
CA VAL A 245 -12.96 -12.73 -17.04
C VAL A 245 -13.66 -11.54 -17.70
N ARG A 246 -13.17 -11.07 -18.87
CA ARG A 246 -13.85 -10.01 -19.64
C ARG A 246 -15.22 -10.44 -20.13
N ILE A 247 -15.32 -11.64 -20.71
CA ILE A 247 -16.60 -12.18 -21.19
C ILE A 247 -17.60 -12.27 -20.03
N ILE A 248 -17.19 -12.81 -18.88
CA ILE A 248 -18.06 -12.90 -17.70
C ILE A 248 -18.53 -11.52 -17.25
N ARG A 249 -17.64 -10.50 -17.28
CA ARG A 249 -17.99 -9.12 -16.89
C ARG A 249 -19.01 -8.46 -17.83
N GLU A 250 -18.98 -8.81 -19.11
CA GLU A 250 -19.87 -8.23 -20.12
C GLU A 250 -21.26 -8.88 -20.13
N GLU A 251 -21.40 -10.08 -19.55
CA GLU A 251 -22.65 -10.84 -19.48
C GLU A 251 -23.45 -10.64 -18.18
N ILE A 252 -22.90 -9.93 -17.19
CA ILE A 252 -23.51 -9.62 -15.90
C ILE A 252 -23.86 -8.12 -15.81
#